data_0aec9746825f4d97049f9f470f36d694
#
_entry.id   0aec9746825f4d97049f9f470f36d694
#
_cell.length_a   1.000
_cell.length_b   1.000
_cell.length_c   1.000
_cell.angle_alpha   90.00
_cell.angle_beta   90.00
_cell.angle_gamma   90.00
#
_symmetry.space_group_name_H-M   'P 1'
#
loop_
_entity.id
_entity.type
_entity.pdbx_description
1 polymer ?
#
loop_
_entity_poly.entity_id
_entity_poly.type
_entity_poly.pdbx_seq_one_letter_code
_entity_poly.pdbx_strand_id
1 'polypeptide(L)'
;MFGTKARMKQILITCDTEVGELHANRADAFEIFIEGEVGGKEVGVKLINDLANEYGGVAEHFIDVYPYERYGEDKFKRLCRQIVKSGHGVNLHTHPSGKYDKNRKFMRQYSLDEQIEIINFGKQKIKEWIGADVIAHRAGGYGANDDTLRALRINDIFIDSSFFYKNINCAINYDYVNKTSKKCGVLQLPVSVCEKQKRYGVLKAKSVFQKFDFRYGSSADEILRAIDLMPKDCVITLFLHSFNFLNLKYNFKSGQYIGISINEGLIGEYKKLLEKIAGNKECKFTSIKDLNLSSLCCLDYVPKISVNADILKSAMDKFRLKFMQIGDI
;
A
#
# COMPACT_ATOMS: atom_id res chain seq x y z
N MET A 1 -31.50 -22.84 -12.94
CA MET A 1 -30.93 -21.64 -13.58
C MET A 1 -29.77 -21.19 -12.70
N PHE A 2 -28.53 -21.46 -13.06
CA PHE A 2 -27.37 -20.87 -12.41
C PHE A 2 -27.27 -19.44 -12.90
N GLY A 3 -27.71 -18.48 -12.08
CA GLY A 3 -27.52 -17.06 -12.36
C GLY A 3 -26.02 -16.79 -12.53
N THR A 4 -25.61 -16.34 -13.71
CA THR A 4 -24.25 -15.85 -13.94
C THR A 4 -24.00 -14.69 -12.99
N LYS A 5 -23.20 -14.93 -11.95
CA LYS A 5 -22.79 -13.89 -11.00
C LYS A 5 -22.14 -12.76 -11.83
N ALA A 6 -22.65 -11.55 -11.70
CA ALA A 6 -22.14 -10.42 -12.46
C ALA A 6 -20.63 -10.28 -12.26
N ARG A 7 -19.90 -10.18 -13.37
CA ARG A 7 -18.44 -10.01 -13.36
C ARG A 7 -18.09 -8.59 -12.93
N MET A 8 -17.39 -8.45 -11.82
CA MET A 8 -17.05 -7.16 -11.21
C MET A 8 -15.55 -7.03 -10.99
N LYS A 9 -15.03 -5.82 -11.08
CA LYS A 9 -13.68 -5.46 -10.64
C LYS A 9 -13.64 -5.51 -9.11
N GLN A 10 -12.73 -6.28 -8.54
CA GLN A 10 -12.56 -6.42 -7.08
C GLN A 10 -11.55 -5.39 -6.59
N ILE A 11 -12.00 -4.43 -5.78
CA ILE A 11 -11.19 -3.30 -5.31
C ILE A 11 -10.75 -3.57 -3.87
N LEU A 12 -9.44 -3.65 -3.65
CA LEU A 12 -8.81 -3.72 -2.33
C LEU A 12 -8.30 -2.33 -1.94
N ILE A 13 -8.71 -1.84 -0.78
CA ILE A 13 -8.12 -0.67 -0.14
C ILE A 13 -6.96 -1.18 0.71
N THR A 14 -5.71 -0.89 0.34
CA THR A 14 -4.53 -1.37 1.05
C THR A 14 -3.74 -0.23 1.65
N CYS A 15 -3.32 -0.38 2.91
CA CYS A 15 -2.58 0.63 3.64
C CYS A 15 -1.32 0.03 4.27
N ASP A 16 -0.15 0.53 3.89
CA ASP A 16 1.08 0.25 4.62
C ASP A 16 1.07 1.10 5.89
N THR A 17 0.97 0.42 7.03
CA THR A 17 0.82 1.04 8.34
C THR A 17 2.17 0.98 9.05
N GLU A 18 2.93 2.03 8.85
CA GLU A 18 4.32 2.13 9.24
C GLU A 18 4.71 3.57 9.60
N VAL A 19 5.81 3.74 10.32
CA VAL A 19 6.37 5.06 10.62
C VAL A 19 7.22 5.58 9.46
N GLY A 20 7.87 4.70 8.72
CA GLY A 20 8.85 5.04 7.70
C GLY A 20 10.22 5.45 8.30
N GLU A 21 11.31 5.17 7.60
CA GLU A 21 12.67 5.36 8.14
C GLU A 21 13.02 6.83 8.44
N LEU A 22 12.63 7.77 7.57
CA LEU A 22 12.89 9.20 7.77
C LEU A 22 12.20 9.77 9.02
N HIS A 23 11.16 9.10 9.49
CA HIS A 23 10.33 9.56 10.59
C HIS A 23 10.73 8.92 11.91
N ALA A 24 11.52 7.86 11.84
CA ALA A 24 11.83 7.01 12.98
C ALA A 24 12.48 7.70 14.18
N ASN A 25 13.15 8.83 14.00
CA ASN A 25 13.88 9.50 15.08
C ASN A 25 13.03 10.42 15.98
N ARG A 26 11.73 10.53 15.72
CA ARG A 26 10.80 11.32 16.56
C ARG A 26 10.23 10.49 17.69
N ALA A 27 10.09 11.07 18.86
CA ALA A 27 9.47 10.41 20.02
C ALA A 27 7.95 10.19 19.80
N ASP A 28 7.30 11.10 19.06
CA ASP A 28 5.88 11.10 18.71
C ASP A 28 5.61 10.50 17.30
N ALA A 29 6.55 9.69 16.80
CA ALA A 29 6.46 9.18 15.43
C ALA A 29 5.26 8.23 15.22
N PHE A 30 4.91 7.45 16.21
CA PHE A 30 3.75 6.56 16.14
C PHE A 30 2.44 7.35 16.04
N GLU A 31 2.25 8.34 16.90
CA GLU A 31 1.07 9.20 16.95
C GLU A 31 0.89 9.98 15.64
N ILE A 32 1.99 10.54 15.12
CA ILE A 32 1.94 11.36 13.89
C ILE A 32 1.81 10.50 12.64
N PHE A 33 2.65 9.47 12.46
CA PHE A 33 2.72 8.78 11.17
C PHE A 33 1.83 7.54 11.07
N ILE A 34 1.34 6.99 12.19
CA ILE A 34 0.38 5.89 12.19
C ILE A 34 -1.03 6.39 12.52
N GLU A 35 -1.19 7.08 13.65
CA GLU A 35 -2.50 7.62 14.07
C GLU A 35 -2.86 8.89 13.30
N GLY A 36 -1.87 9.62 12.79
CA GLY A 36 -2.07 10.87 12.03
C GLY A 36 -2.49 12.02 12.93
N GLU A 37 -2.03 12.06 14.18
CA GLU A 37 -2.43 13.06 15.16
C GLU A 37 -1.79 14.42 14.85
N VAL A 38 -2.61 15.37 14.45
CA VAL A 38 -2.22 16.77 14.20
C VAL A 38 -3.31 17.71 14.67
N GLY A 39 -2.97 18.56 15.64
CA GLY A 39 -3.90 19.57 16.16
C GLY A 39 -5.19 18.99 16.76
N GLY A 40 -5.10 17.84 17.44
CA GLY A 40 -6.23 17.15 18.07
C GLY A 40 -7.14 16.38 17.09
N LYS A 41 -6.72 16.21 15.83
CA LYS A 41 -7.40 15.40 14.82
C LYS A 41 -6.55 14.19 14.47
N GLU A 42 -7.18 13.04 14.24
CA GLU A 42 -6.56 11.80 13.78
C GLU A 42 -6.90 11.57 12.29
N VAL A 43 -5.92 11.75 11.40
CA VAL A 43 -6.08 11.60 9.95
C VAL A 43 -5.30 10.41 9.38
N GLY A 44 -4.83 9.52 10.23
CA GLY A 44 -4.12 8.29 9.86
C GLY A 44 -5.06 7.08 9.72
N VAL A 45 -4.72 5.99 10.39
CA VAL A 45 -5.46 4.70 10.33
C VAL A 45 -6.95 4.89 10.61
N LYS A 46 -7.31 5.68 11.61
CA LYS A 46 -8.71 5.92 11.96
C LYS A 46 -9.50 6.53 10.81
N LEU A 47 -9.00 7.60 10.20
CA LEU A 47 -9.69 8.25 9.07
C LEU A 47 -9.80 7.32 7.85
N ILE A 48 -8.74 6.54 7.56
CA ILE A 48 -8.77 5.56 6.47
C ILE A 48 -9.90 4.55 6.69
N ASN A 49 -10.05 4.05 7.92
CA ASN A 49 -11.08 3.09 8.31
C ASN A 49 -12.48 3.70 8.24
N ASP A 50 -12.66 4.89 8.81
CA ASP A 50 -13.95 5.59 8.83
C ASP A 50 -14.45 5.84 7.39
N LEU A 51 -13.56 6.29 6.50
CA LEU A 51 -13.90 6.52 5.08
C LEU A 51 -14.15 5.21 4.34
N ALA A 52 -13.37 4.15 4.59
CA ALA A 52 -13.65 2.85 4.00
C ALA A 52 -15.06 2.36 4.40
N ASN A 53 -15.41 2.45 5.68
CA ASN A 53 -16.73 2.06 6.19
C ASN A 53 -17.86 2.93 5.61
N GLU A 54 -17.67 4.26 5.48
CA GLU A 54 -18.66 5.20 4.93
C GLU A 54 -19.07 4.79 3.51
N TYR A 55 -18.13 4.26 2.71
CA TYR A 55 -18.39 3.84 1.33
C TYR A 55 -18.51 2.32 1.14
N GLY A 56 -18.67 1.56 2.22
CA GLY A 56 -18.90 0.10 2.20
C GLY A 56 -17.67 -0.71 1.81
N GLY A 57 -16.47 -0.18 2.04
CA GLY A 57 -15.20 -0.83 1.80
C GLY A 57 -14.57 -1.41 3.07
N VAL A 58 -13.56 -2.26 2.88
CA VAL A 58 -12.69 -2.79 3.94
C VAL A 58 -11.26 -2.36 3.65
N ALA A 59 -10.61 -1.73 4.61
CA ALA A 59 -9.19 -1.42 4.54
C ALA A 59 -8.35 -2.60 5.02
N GLU A 60 -7.32 -2.95 4.25
CA GLU A 60 -6.36 -4.01 4.55
C GLU A 60 -5.05 -3.36 4.99
N HIS A 61 -4.80 -3.36 6.30
CA HIS A 61 -3.60 -2.78 6.89
C HIS A 61 -2.46 -3.77 6.92
N PHE A 62 -1.35 -3.43 6.30
CA PHE A 62 -0.08 -4.14 6.40
C PHE A 62 0.74 -3.46 7.49
N ILE A 63 0.84 -4.12 8.65
CA ILE A 63 1.42 -3.55 9.88
C ILE A 63 2.91 -3.85 9.95
N ASP A 64 3.74 -2.82 10.02
CA ASP A 64 5.15 -2.97 10.37
C ASP A 64 5.29 -3.16 11.88
N VAL A 65 5.49 -4.42 12.29
CA VAL A 65 5.57 -4.77 13.71
C VAL A 65 6.96 -4.59 14.30
N TYR A 66 8.01 -4.52 13.48
CA TYR A 66 9.40 -4.65 13.94
C TYR A 66 9.87 -3.52 14.87
N PRO A 67 9.39 -2.27 14.74
CA PRO A 67 9.77 -1.20 15.66
C PRO A 67 8.93 -1.15 16.96
N TYR A 68 8.19 -2.21 17.30
CA TYR A 68 7.29 -2.19 18.47
C TYR A 68 7.98 -1.89 19.80
N GLU A 69 9.21 -2.36 19.99
CA GLU A 69 10.01 -2.09 21.20
C GLU A 69 10.34 -0.60 21.32
N ARG A 70 10.51 0.07 20.18
CA ARG A 70 10.87 1.50 20.14
C ARG A 70 9.69 2.41 20.47
N TYR A 71 8.48 2.08 19.98
CA TYR A 71 7.31 2.95 20.11
C TYR A 71 6.33 2.48 21.19
N GLY A 72 6.53 1.30 21.76
CA GLY A 72 5.69 0.70 22.79
C GLY A 72 4.73 -0.35 22.23
N GLU A 73 4.86 -1.57 22.73
CA GLU A 73 4.06 -2.72 22.27
C GLU A 73 2.55 -2.52 22.46
N ASP A 74 2.14 -1.91 23.59
CA ASP A 74 0.72 -1.66 23.88
C ASP A 74 0.05 -0.76 22.84
N LYS A 75 0.79 0.17 22.22
CA LYS A 75 0.28 1.02 21.16
C LYS A 75 -0.07 0.19 19.91
N PHE A 76 0.84 -0.69 19.47
CA PHE A 76 0.60 -1.58 18.34
C PHE A 76 -0.54 -2.57 18.61
N LYS A 77 -0.56 -3.17 19.80
CA LYS A 77 -1.61 -4.10 20.22
C LYS A 77 -2.99 -3.42 20.22
N ARG A 78 -3.09 -2.20 20.79
CA ARG A 78 -4.31 -1.40 20.78
C ARG A 78 -4.73 -1.09 19.33
N LEU A 79 -3.82 -0.60 18.50
CA LEU A 79 -4.05 -0.27 17.10
C LEU A 79 -4.61 -1.49 16.33
N CYS A 80 -3.93 -2.64 16.36
CA CYS A 80 -4.35 -3.84 15.65
C CYS A 80 -5.74 -4.31 16.11
N ARG A 81 -6.03 -4.28 17.41
CA ARG A 81 -7.35 -4.61 17.95
C ARG A 81 -8.44 -3.64 17.50
N GLN A 82 -8.14 -2.34 17.42
CA GLN A 82 -9.07 -1.34 16.94
C GLN A 82 -9.37 -1.54 15.45
N ILE A 83 -8.37 -1.82 14.62
CA ILE A 83 -8.53 -2.15 13.20
C ILE A 83 -9.49 -3.33 13.03
N VAL A 84 -9.23 -4.46 13.73
CA VAL A 84 -10.08 -5.66 13.66
C VAL A 84 -11.49 -5.37 14.17
N LYS A 85 -11.63 -4.67 15.31
CA LYS A 85 -12.93 -4.29 15.88
C LYS A 85 -13.76 -3.43 14.93
N SER A 86 -13.13 -2.61 14.12
CA SER A 86 -13.78 -1.76 13.12
C SER A 86 -14.10 -2.50 11.81
N GLY A 87 -13.83 -3.82 11.72
CA GLY A 87 -14.15 -4.64 10.55
C GLY A 87 -13.10 -4.65 9.44
N HIS A 88 -11.87 -4.19 9.74
CA HIS A 88 -10.78 -4.09 8.78
C HIS A 88 -9.74 -5.19 8.95
N GLY A 89 -8.90 -5.40 7.91
CA GLY A 89 -7.88 -6.44 7.90
C GLY A 89 -6.57 -6.01 8.54
N VAL A 90 -5.92 -6.95 9.26
CA VAL A 90 -4.56 -6.80 9.79
C VAL A 90 -3.68 -7.86 9.15
N ASN A 91 -2.66 -7.41 8.41
CA ASN A 91 -1.72 -8.22 7.65
C ASN A 91 -0.29 -7.84 8.02
N LEU A 92 0.70 -8.64 7.60
CA LEU A 92 2.10 -8.41 7.96
C LEU A 92 2.80 -7.49 6.95
N HIS A 93 3.44 -6.44 7.44
CA HIS A 93 4.44 -5.64 6.71
C HIS A 93 5.84 -5.90 7.26
N THR A 94 6.85 -6.02 6.38
CA THR A 94 8.20 -6.36 6.84
C THR A 94 9.22 -5.26 6.51
N HIS A 95 9.59 -4.49 7.55
CA HIS A 95 10.78 -3.65 7.55
C HIS A 95 11.82 -4.21 8.52
N PRO A 96 12.61 -5.25 8.10
CA PRO A 96 13.50 -5.97 9.02
C PRO A 96 14.54 -5.09 9.71
N SER A 97 14.95 -3.99 9.08
CA SER A 97 15.90 -3.01 9.67
C SER A 97 15.39 -2.39 10.98
N GLY A 98 14.09 -2.42 11.25
CA GLY A 98 13.50 -1.93 12.50
C GLY A 98 13.89 -2.74 13.74
N LYS A 99 14.28 -4.02 13.57
CA LYS A 99 14.62 -4.94 14.64
C LYS A 99 15.94 -5.69 14.44
N TYR A 100 16.26 -6.04 13.19
CA TYR A 100 17.44 -6.84 12.85
C TYR A 100 18.62 -5.96 12.42
N ASP A 101 19.11 -6.12 11.20
CA ASP A 101 20.28 -5.38 10.71
C ASP A 101 19.86 -4.06 10.03
N LYS A 102 20.25 -2.94 10.61
CA LYS A 102 19.97 -1.58 10.11
C LYS A 102 20.49 -1.31 8.69
N ASN A 103 21.49 -2.07 8.24
CA ASN A 103 22.07 -1.93 6.90
C ASN A 103 21.37 -2.78 5.85
N ARG A 104 20.57 -3.76 6.27
CA ARG A 104 19.77 -4.64 5.40
C ARG A 104 18.30 -4.27 5.50
N LYS A 105 17.87 -3.31 4.66
CA LYS A 105 16.52 -2.73 4.70
C LYS A 105 15.43 -3.64 4.13
N PHE A 106 15.79 -4.49 3.17
CA PHE A 106 14.84 -5.25 2.35
C PHE A 106 14.93 -6.74 2.64
N MET A 107 13.79 -7.43 2.59
CA MET A 107 13.73 -8.89 2.76
C MET A 107 14.70 -9.62 1.84
N ARG A 108 14.80 -9.21 0.57
CA ARG A 108 15.70 -9.80 -0.43
C ARG A 108 17.20 -9.76 -0.08
N GLN A 109 17.60 -9.02 0.95
CA GLN A 109 18.99 -8.92 1.43
C GLN A 109 19.33 -9.98 2.50
N TYR A 110 18.34 -10.75 2.92
CA TYR A 110 18.44 -11.81 3.90
C TYR A 110 18.40 -13.18 3.21
N SER A 111 19.08 -14.19 3.78
CA SER A 111 18.99 -15.56 3.33
C SER A 111 17.57 -16.11 3.51
N LEU A 112 17.25 -17.24 2.88
CA LEU A 112 15.93 -17.88 3.05
C LEU A 112 15.62 -18.17 4.52
N ASP A 113 16.58 -18.73 5.27
CA ASP A 113 16.39 -19.08 6.68
C ASP A 113 16.14 -17.84 7.54
N GLU A 114 16.93 -16.77 7.33
CA GLU A 114 16.70 -15.49 8.01
C GLU A 114 15.31 -14.91 7.66
N GLN A 115 14.86 -15.00 6.38
CA GLN A 115 13.54 -14.53 5.97
C GLN A 115 12.42 -15.35 6.63
N ILE A 116 12.60 -16.66 6.80
CA ILE A 116 11.65 -17.53 7.52
C ILE A 116 11.50 -17.05 8.95
N GLU A 117 12.60 -16.79 9.65
CA GLU A 117 12.59 -16.32 11.04
C GLU A 117 11.97 -14.93 11.19
N ILE A 118 12.32 -13.98 10.29
CA ILE A 118 11.77 -12.63 10.27
C ILE A 118 10.24 -12.67 10.10
N ILE A 119 9.75 -13.43 9.12
CA ILE A 119 8.30 -13.57 8.85
C ILE A 119 7.60 -14.25 10.02
N ASN A 120 8.17 -15.34 10.55
CA ASN A 120 7.60 -16.04 11.70
C ASN A 120 7.46 -15.11 12.90
N PHE A 121 8.49 -14.34 13.21
CA PHE A 121 8.43 -13.36 14.30
C PHE A 121 7.26 -12.38 14.12
N GLY A 122 7.13 -11.75 12.94
CA GLY A 122 6.06 -10.80 12.68
C GLY A 122 4.66 -11.43 12.74
N LYS A 123 4.51 -12.64 12.17
CA LYS A 123 3.28 -13.45 12.26
C LYS A 123 2.88 -13.73 13.71
N GLN A 124 3.83 -14.19 14.54
CA GLN A 124 3.57 -14.50 15.94
C GLN A 124 3.18 -13.25 16.74
N LYS A 125 3.84 -12.12 16.51
CA LYS A 125 3.48 -10.86 17.17
C LYS A 125 2.06 -10.41 16.85
N ILE A 126 1.65 -10.42 15.60
CA ILE A 126 0.26 -10.08 15.24
C ILE A 126 -0.71 -11.07 15.89
N LYS A 127 -0.43 -12.37 15.81
CA LYS A 127 -1.28 -13.41 16.45
C LYS A 127 -1.42 -13.20 17.95
N GLU A 128 -0.35 -12.85 18.65
CA GLU A 128 -0.36 -12.52 20.08
C GLU A 128 -1.25 -11.30 20.37
N TRP A 129 -1.23 -10.29 19.51
CA TRP A 129 -1.98 -9.05 19.71
C TRP A 129 -3.48 -9.17 19.42
N ILE A 130 -3.87 -9.91 18.38
CA ILE A 130 -5.27 -9.98 17.93
C ILE A 130 -5.92 -11.37 18.05
N GLY A 131 -5.16 -12.42 18.39
CA GLY A 131 -5.68 -13.79 18.52
C GLY A 131 -6.02 -14.47 17.19
N ALA A 132 -5.58 -13.94 16.05
CA ALA A 132 -5.86 -14.47 14.72
C ALA A 132 -4.57 -14.57 13.88
N ASP A 133 -4.57 -15.50 12.91
CA ASP A 133 -3.44 -15.67 12.02
C ASP A 133 -3.41 -14.60 10.92
N VAL A 134 -2.21 -14.22 10.53
CA VAL A 134 -1.96 -13.35 9.37
C VAL A 134 -2.28 -14.12 8.10
N ILE A 135 -3.00 -13.49 7.17
CA ILE A 135 -3.39 -14.12 5.90
C ILE A 135 -2.62 -13.59 4.70
N ALA A 136 -2.07 -12.37 4.80
CA ALA A 136 -1.32 -11.73 3.71
C ALA A 136 -0.08 -10.99 4.22
N HIS A 137 0.83 -10.75 3.29
CA HIS A 137 2.10 -10.07 3.52
C HIS A 137 2.36 -9.00 2.46
N ARG A 138 3.12 -7.97 2.83
CA ARG A 138 3.78 -7.02 1.93
C ARG A 138 5.16 -6.67 2.47
N ALA A 139 6.20 -6.79 1.64
CA ALA A 139 7.55 -6.39 2.00
C ALA A 139 7.70 -4.86 1.95
N GLY A 140 8.39 -4.30 2.95
CA GLY A 140 8.72 -2.88 3.02
C GLY A 140 9.52 -2.43 1.80
N GLY A 141 9.16 -1.26 1.25
CA GLY A 141 9.74 -0.76 0.01
C GLY A 141 9.65 -1.72 -1.17
N TYR A 142 8.76 -2.73 -1.11
CA TYR A 142 8.60 -3.81 -2.10
C TYR A 142 9.83 -4.71 -2.24
N GLY A 143 10.74 -4.70 -1.27
CA GLY A 143 12.05 -5.33 -1.33
C GLY A 143 12.03 -6.85 -1.12
N ALA A 144 11.20 -7.57 -1.85
CA ALA A 144 11.05 -9.03 -1.83
C ALA A 144 11.73 -9.72 -3.02
N ASN A 145 11.99 -11.02 -2.88
CA ASN A 145 12.46 -11.92 -3.93
C ASN A 145 11.69 -13.25 -3.90
N ASP A 146 12.06 -14.22 -4.74
CA ASP A 146 11.42 -15.53 -4.77
C ASP A 146 11.62 -16.32 -3.45
N ASP A 147 12.71 -16.06 -2.71
CA ASP A 147 12.92 -16.66 -1.38
C ASP A 147 11.95 -16.07 -0.35
N THR A 148 11.57 -14.81 -0.47
CA THR A 148 10.49 -14.23 0.36
C THR A 148 9.20 -15.01 0.19
N LEU A 149 8.84 -15.39 -1.06
CA LEU A 149 7.63 -16.18 -1.31
C LEU A 149 7.74 -17.60 -0.74
N ARG A 150 8.91 -18.22 -0.80
CA ARG A 150 9.16 -19.53 -0.17
C ARG A 150 9.06 -19.45 1.35
N ALA A 151 9.64 -18.41 1.95
CA ALA A 151 9.58 -18.16 3.40
C ALA A 151 8.14 -17.91 3.87
N LEU A 152 7.34 -17.17 3.11
CA LEU A 152 5.91 -16.97 3.37
C LEU A 152 5.15 -18.29 3.37
N ARG A 153 5.37 -19.13 2.35
CA ARG A 153 4.73 -20.44 2.26
C ARG A 153 5.08 -21.34 3.44
N ILE A 154 6.35 -21.36 3.87
CA ILE A 154 6.81 -22.13 5.04
C ILE A 154 6.13 -21.65 6.32
N ASN A 155 5.82 -20.37 6.39
CA ASN A 155 5.10 -19.74 7.51
C ASN A 155 3.55 -19.78 7.36
N ASP A 156 2.99 -20.55 6.40
CA ASP A 156 1.55 -20.66 6.14
C ASP A 156 0.89 -19.33 5.76
N ILE A 157 1.63 -18.41 5.14
CA ILE A 157 1.10 -17.18 4.55
C ILE A 157 1.06 -17.37 3.02
N PHE A 158 -0.15 -17.44 2.46
CA PHE A 158 -0.34 -17.82 1.06
C PHE A 158 -0.74 -16.68 0.14
N ILE A 159 -0.72 -15.44 0.62
CA ILE A 159 -1.03 -14.24 -0.13
C ILE A 159 0.08 -13.21 0.09
N ASP A 160 0.60 -12.64 -1.02
CA ASP A 160 1.62 -11.59 -0.98
C ASP A 160 1.24 -10.43 -1.92
N SER A 161 1.51 -9.22 -1.49
CA SER A 161 1.28 -7.99 -2.26
C SER A 161 2.56 -7.16 -2.42
N SER A 162 3.73 -7.84 -2.49
CA SER A 162 5.03 -7.17 -2.63
C SER A 162 5.40 -6.90 -4.08
N PHE A 163 4.81 -7.62 -5.06
CA PHE A 163 5.20 -7.42 -6.44
C PHE A 163 4.76 -6.05 -6.96
N PHE A 164 5.73 -5.26 -7.39
CA PHE A 164 5.53 -3.97 -8.05
C PHE A 164 6.36 -3.89 -9.33
N TYR A 165 5.69 -3.88 -10.46
CA TYR A 165 6.32 -3.90 -11.78
C TYR A 165 7.30 -2.75 -11.97
N LYS A 166 8.53 -3.04 -12.37
CA LYS A 166 9.65 -2.09 -12.55
C LYS A 166 10.07 -1.32 -11.30
N ASN A 167 9.64 -1.70 -10.11
CA ASN A 167 10.23 -1.16 -8.90
C ASN A 167 11.66 -1.73 -8.72
N ILE A 168 12.63 -0.86 -8.46
CA ILE A 168 14.05 -1.23 -8.37
C ILE A 168 14.35 -2.17 -7.20
N ASN A 169 13.54 -2.11 -6.13
CA ASN A 169 13.73 -2.93 -4.94
C ASN A 169 13.09 -4.32 -5.09
N CYS A 170 12.09 -4.47 -5.98
CA CYS A 170 11.38 -5.72 -6.18
C CYS A 170 12.20 -6.68 -7.03
N ALA A 171 12.59 -7.83 -6.46
CA ALA A 171 13.35 -8.88 -7.12
C ALA A 171 12.54 -10.19 -7.26
N ILE A 172 11.21 -10.14 -7.11
CA ILE A 172 10.33 -11.27 -7.42
C ILE A 172 10.32 -11.47 -8.92
N ASN A 173 10.67 -12.66 -9.37
CA ASN A 173 10.58 -13.05 -10.79
C ASN A 173 9.13 -13.39 -11.14
N TYR A 174 8.34 -12.40 -11.59
CA TYR A 174 6.93 -12.54 -11.89
C TYR A 174 6.62 -12.15 -13.33
N ASP A 175 5.84 -12.99 -14.02
CA ASP A 175 5.64 -12.89 -15.47
C ASP A 175 4.59 -11.84 -15.88
N TYR A 176 3.86 -11.29 -14.91
CA TYR A 176 2.72 -10.40 -15.15
C TYR A 176 2.94 -9.03 -14.53
N VAL A 177 2.15 -8.05 -14.97
CA VAL A 177 2.19 -6.68 -14.44
C VAL A 177 1.10 -6.49 -13.37
N ASN A 178 -0.16 -6.68 -13.74
CA ASN A 178 -1.33 -6.48 -12.85
C ASN A 178 -2.13 -7.77 -12.59
N LYS A 179 -1.81 -8.86 -13.27
CA LYS A 179 -2.58 -10.10 -13.13
C LYS A 179 -2.26 -10.79 -11.81
N THR A 180 -3.31 -11.11 -11.05
CA THR A 180 -3.23 -11.97 -9.87
C THR A 180 -3.00 -13.42 -10.30
N SER A 181 -1.94 -14.05 -9.79
CA SER A 181 -1.57 -15.43 -10.10
C SER A 181 -0.70 -16.02 -9.00
N LYS A 182 -0.51 -17.34 -8.96
CA LYS A 182 0.37 -17.99 -7.99
C LYS A 182 1.81 -18.03 -8.47
N LYS A 183 2.75 -17.75 -7.56
CA LYS A 183 4.19 -17.93 -7.71
C LYS A 183 4.74 -18.59 -6.44
N CYS A 184 5.56 -19.62 -6.56
CA CYS A 184 6.09 -20.40 -5.43
C CYS A 184 5.01 -20.92 -4.45
N GLY A 185 3.76 -21.13 -4.93
CA GLY A 185 2.62 -21.54 -4.11
C GLY A 185 1.91 -20.40 -3.36
N VAL A 186 2.40 -19.16 -3.49
CA VAL A 186 1.81 -17.94 -2.90
C VAL A 186 1.05 -17.15 -3.97
N LEU A 187 -0.15 -16.71 -3.66
CA LEU A 187 -0.95 -15.84 -4.52
C LEU A 187 -0.37 -14.43 -4.48
N GLN A 188 0.07 -13.95 -5.64
CA GLN A 188 0.50 -12.56 -5.79
C GLN A 188 -0.71 -11.67 -6.05
N LEU A 189 -0.86 -10.62 -5.25
CA LEU A 189 -1.74 -9.48 -5.46
C LEU A 189 -0.86 -8.28 -5.86
N PRO A 190 -0.54 -8.13 -7.16
CA PRO A 190 0.38 -7.07 -7.60
C PRO A 190 -0.09 -5.69 -7.17
N VAL A 191 0.85 -4.80 -6.88
CA VAL A 191 0.57 -3.37 -6.78
C VAL A 191 0.04 -2.91 -8.12
N SER A 192 -1.22 -2.49 -8.17
CA SER A 192 -1.86 -2.09 -9.42
C SER A 192 -1.22 -0.85 -10.01
N VAL A 193 -0.88 -0.93 -11.30
CA VAL A 193 -0.22 0.16 -12.03
C VAL A 193 -0.94 0.48 -13.34
N CYS A 194 -0.79 1.73 -13.78
CA CYS A 194 -1.13 2.16 -15.13
C CYS A 194 0.10 2.74 -15.83
N GLU A 195 0.10 2.69 -17.14
CA GLU A 195 1.05 3.44 -17.97
C GLU A 195 0.54 4.88 -18.16
N LYS A 196 1.17 5.85 -17.47
CA LYS A 196 0.79 7.25 -17.48
C LYS A 196 1.69 8.05 -18.41
N GLN A 197 1.10 8.75 -19.37
CA GLN A 197 1.80 9.67 -20.27
C GLN A 197 1.36 11.10 -20.03
N LYS A 198 2.28 11.98 -19.64
CA LYS A 198 2.04 13.41 -19.53
C LYS A 198 2.11 14.07 -20.92
N ARG A 199 1.15 14.94 -21.21
CA ARG A 199 1.12 15.77 -22.42
C ARG A 199 1.28 17.24 -22.06
N TYR A 200 2.13 17.94 -22.78
CA TYR A 200 2.39 19.37 -22.66
C TYR A 200 1.99 20.03 -23.99
N GLY A 201 0.69 20.29 -24.16
CA GLY A 201 0.14 20.65 -25.47
C GLY A 201 0.32 19.50 -26.47
N VAL A 202 1.02 19.75 -27.58
CA VAL A 202 1.31 18.74 -28.62
C VAL A 202 2.47 17.81 -28.24
N LEU A 203 3.30 18.19 -27.26
CA LEU A 203 4.44 17.39 -26.82
C LEU A 203 4.01 16.28 -25.85
N LYS A 204 4.59 15.08 -26.00
CA LYS A 204 4.36 13.93 -25.14
C LYS A 204 5.64 13.59 -24.35
N ALA A 205 5.54 13.49 -23.04
CA ALA A 205 6.61 12.94 -22.23
C ALA A 205 6.73 11.43 -22.40
N LYS A 206 7.86 10.85 -21.99
CA LYS A 206 8.01 9.39 -21.86
C LYS A 206 6.97 8.86 -20.86
N SER A 207 6.32 7.76 -21.20
CA SER A 207 5.39 7.08 -20.28
C SER A 207 6.13 6.55 -19.05
N VAL A 208 5.43 6.57 -17.91
CA VAL A 208 5.90 5.99 -16.64
C VAL A 208 4.85 5.02 -16.10
N PHE A 209 5.28 3.98 -15.41
CA PHE A 209 4.38 3.11 -14.66
C PHE A 209 4.07 3.77 -13.32
N GLN A 210 2.79 4.09 -13.11
CA GLN A 210 2.29 4.79 -11.93
C GLN A 210 1.40 3.84 -11.13
N LYS A 211 1.70 3.63 -9.84
CA LYS A 211 0.81 2.89 -8.94
C LYS A 211 -0.46 3.70 -8.63
N PHE A 212 -1.53 3.02 -8.23
CA PHE A 212 -2.81 3.64 -7.85
C PHE A 212 -2.71 4.24 -6.45
N ASP A 213 -2.00 5.37 -6.36
CA ASP A 213 -1.63 6.05 -5.13
C ASP A 213 -1.72 7.58 -5.34
N PHE A 214 -2.28 8.29 -4.36
CA PHE A 214 -2.44 9.74 -4.41
C PHE A 214 -1.17 10.51 -4.09
N ARG A 215 -0.29 9.95 -3.26
CA ARG A 215 0.87 10.67 -2.71
C ARG A 215 1.83 11.17 -3.79
N TYR A 216 1.90 10.46 -4.91
CA TYR A 216 2.85 10.73 -6.00
C TYR A 216 2.21 11.38 -7.22
N GLY A 217 1.19 12.20 -7.01
CA GLY A 217 0.65 13.06 -8.06
C GLY A 217 -0.39 12.44 -8.98
N SER A 218 -1.08 11.39 -8.52
CA SER A 218 -2.30 10.92 -9.17
C SER A 218 -3.52 11.54 -8.51
N SER A 219 -4.47 12.07 -9.30
CA SER A 219 -5.77 12.50 -8.82
C SER A 219 -6.77 11.34 -8.78
N ALA A 220 -7.88 11.52 -8.08
CA ALA A 220 -8.99 10.56 -8.10
C ALA A 220 -9.44 10.27 -9.53
N ASP A 221 -9.59 11.30 -10.37
CA ASP A 221 -10.03 11.13 -11.76
C ASP A 221 -9.04 10.33 -12.62
N GLU A 222 -7.74 10.44 -12.35
CA GLU A 222 -6.73 9.64 -13.05
C GLU A 222 -6.81 8.17 -12.66
N ILE A 223 -6.98 7.88 -11.37
CA ILE A 223 -7.14 6.51 -10.85
C ILE A 223 -8.45 5.92 -11.37
N LEU A 224 -9.56 6.67 -11.32
CA LEU A 224 -10.86 6.21 -11.84
C LEU A 224 -10.78 5.86 -13.33
N ARG A 225 -10.17 6.71 -14.16
CA ARG A 225 -9.96 6.40 -15.59
C ARG A 225 -9.13 5.13 -15.79
N ALA A 226 -8.11 4.90 -14.96
CA ALA A 226 -7.34 3.67 -15.02
C ALA A 226 -8.18 2.45 -14.60
N ILE A 227 -9.00 2.57 -13.54
CA ILE A 227 -9.93 1.52 -13.08
C ILE A 227 -10.95 1.18 -14.17
N ASP A 228 -11.52 2.20 -14.83
CA ASP A 228 -12.53 1.99 -15.89
C ASP A 228 -11.97 1.14 -17.04
N LEU A 229 -10.70 1.35 -17.39
CA LEU A 229 -10.00 0.59 -18.43
C LEU A 229 -9.62 -0.84 -18.01
N MET A 230 -9.60 -1.16 -16.71
CA MET A 230 -9.26 -2.50 -16.23
C MET A 230 -10.35 -3.51 -16.63
N PRO A 231 -9.97 -4.77 -16.94
CA PRO A 231 -10.94 -5.81 -17.26
C PRO A 231 -11.82 -6.17 -16.05
N LYS A 232 -13.01 -6.69 -16.30
CA LYS A 232 -13.86 -7.31 -15.27
C LYS A 232 -13.15 -8.53 -14.68
N ASP A 233 -13.51 -8.89 -13.44
CA ASP A 233 -12.91 -9.99 -12.67
C ASP A 233 -11.41 -9.83 -12.36
N CYS A 234 -10.84 -8.64 -12.48
CA CYS A 234 -9.50 -8.35 -11.96
C CYS A 234 -9.54 -7.93 -10.50
N VAL A 235 -8.41 -8.08 -9.82
CA VAL A 235 -8.16 -7.49 -8.50
C VAL A 235 -7.37 -6.20 -8.71
N ILE A 236 -7.82 -5.13 -8.09
CA ILE A 236 -7.19 -3.81 -8.13
C ILE A 236 -6.81 -3.41 -6.71
N THR A 237 -5.54 -3.15 -6.47
CA THR A 237 -5.03 -2.68 -5.19
C THR A 237 -4.91 -1.15 -5.22
N LEU A 238 -5.74 -0.46 -4.42
CA LEU A 238 -5.54 0.95 -4.09
C LEU A 238 -4.50 1.03 -2.97
N PHE A 239 -3.54 1.92 -3.11
CA PHE A 239 -2.41 2.00 -2.20
C PHE A 239 -2.44 3.27 -1.36
N LEU A 240 -2.21 3.12 -0.06
CA LEU A 240 -2.09 4.17 0.93
C LEU A 240 -0.92 3.87 1.88
N HIS A 241 -0.42 4.92 2.55
CA HIS A 241 0.31 4.78 3.81
C HIS A 241 -0.53 5.39 4.93
N SER A 242 -0.31 5.00 6.17
CA SER A 242 -0.99 5.56 7.35
C SER A 242 -0.86 7.08 7.44
N PHE A 243 0.25 7.65 6.99
CA PHE A 243 0.54 9.10 6.97
C PHE A 243 0.21 9.81 5.64
N ASN A 244 -0.62 9.21 4.79
CA ASN A 244 -0.89 9.72 3.44
C ASN A 244 -1.50 11.12 3.44
N PHE A 245 -2.30 11.44 4.45
CA PHE A 245 -3.02 12.71 4.58
C PHE A 245 -2.26 13.80 5.32
N LEU A 246 -0.95 13.65 5.47
CA LEU A 246 -0.09 14.65 6.06
C LEU A 246 0.71 15.42 5.01
N ASN A 247 0.74 16.75 5.13
CA ASN A 247 1.73 17.58 4.46
C ASN A 247 2.98 17.63 5.35
N LEU A 248 4.08 17.11 4.83
CA LEU A 248 5.34 17.04 5.55
C LEU A 248 6.33 18.05 4.95
N LYS A 249 6.76 19.03 5.75
CA LYS A 249 7.83 19.96 5.38
C LYS A 249 9.11 19.52 6.05
N TYR A 250 10.05 19.02 5.27
CA TYR A 250 11.33 18.49 5.75
C TYR A 250 12.47 19.44 5.39
N ASN A 251 13.33 19.75 6.36
CA ASN A 251 14.56 20.51 6.15
C ASN A 251 15.73 19.53 6.01
N PHE A 252 16.20 19.36 4.78
CA PHE A 252 17.31 18.44 4.48
C PHE A 252 18.65 18.83 5.08
N LYS A 253 18.87 20.13 5.39
CA LYS A 253 20.10 20.60 6.02
C LYS A 253 20.17 20.21 7.49
N SER A 254 19.06 20.30 8.21
CA SER A 254 18.96 19.95 9.63
C SER A 254 18.54 18.49 9.88
N GLY A 255 18.08 17.77 8.85
CA GLY A 255 17.52 16.43 9.00
C GLY A 255 16.21 16.38 9.80
N GLN A 256 15.45 17.47 9.84
CA GLN A 256 14.26 17.59 10.69
C GLN A 256 13.02 18.05 9.92
N TYR A 257 11.85 17.63 10.41
CA TYR A 257 10.58 18.20 9.99
C TYR A 257 10.42 19.60 10.58
N ILE A 258 10.16 20.57 9.72
CA ILE A 258 9.92 21.98 10.08
C ILE A 258 8.43 22.34 10.08
N GLY A 259 7.58 21.42 9.68
CA GLY A 259 6.13 21.59 9.72
C GLY A 259 5.39 20.33 9.30
N ILE A 260 4.33 20.02 10.04
CA ILE A 260 3.38 18.95 9.77
C ILE A 260 1.99 19.55 9.81
N SER A 261 1.19 19.30 8.79
CA SER A 261 -0.19 19.77 8.73
C SER A 261 -1.08 18.76 7.97
N ILE A 262 -2.38 18.85 8.18
CA ILE A 262 -3.34 18.00 7.48
C ILE A 262 -3.46 18.44 6.01
N ASN A 263 -3.53 17.47 5.11
CA ASN A 263 -3.76 17.67 3.68
C ASN A 263 -5.24 17.45 3.34
N GLU A 264 -6.07 18.45 3.65
CA GLU A 264 -7.52 18.40 3.40
C GLU A 264 -7.86 18.16 1.91
N GLY A 265 -7.04 18.69 1.00
CA GLY A 265 -7.21 18.45 -0.44
C GLY A 265 -7.06 16.97 -0.81
N LEU A 266 -6.09 16.27 -0.23
CA LEU A 266 -5.86 14.87 -0.48
C LEU A 266 -6.94 13.97 0.16
N ILE A 267 -7.45 14.37 1.33
CA ILE A 267 -8.61 13.73 1.96
C ILE A 267 -9.84 13.86 1.03
N GLY A 268 -10.08 15.04 0.46
CA GLY A 268 -11.16 15.27 -0.51
C GLY A 268 -11.03 14.41 -1.76
N GLU A 269 -9.83 14.28 -2.33
CA GLU A 269 -9.55 13.37 -3.46
C GLU A 269 -9.82 11.91 -3.11
N TYR A 270 -9.44 11.47 -1.89
CA TYR A 270 -9.69 10.10 -1.46
C TYR A 270 -11.18 9.81 -1.27
N LYS A 271 -11.93 10.72 -0.63
CA LYS A 271 -13.39 10.63 -0.51
C LYS A 271 -14.05 10.51 -1.89
N LYS A 272 -13.69 11.41 -2.82
CA LYS A 272 -14.18 11.39 -4.20
C LYS A 272 -13.93 10.04 -4.89
N LEU A 273 -12.73 9.47 -4.71
CA LEU A 273 -12.40 8.16 -5.29
C LEU A 273 -13.29 7.06 -4.74
N LEU A 274 -13.43 6.96 -3.41
CA LEU A 274 -14.23 5.93 -2.77
C LEU A 274 -15.71 6.06 -3.15
N GLU A 275 -16.28 7.27 -3.13
CA GLU A 275 -17.65 7.56 -3.54
C GLU A 275 -17.92 7.09 -4.98
N LYS A 276 -17.03 7.45 -5.92
CA LYS A 276 -17.20 7.07 -7.34
C LYS A 276 -17.07 5.57 -7.55
N ILE A 277 -16.16 4.89 -6.83
CA ILE A 277 -16.04 3.42 -6.89
C ILE A 277 -17.30 2.77 -6.32
N ALA A 278 -17.81 3.23 -5.17
CA ALA A 278 -19.02 2.70 -4.55
C ALA A 278 -20.26 2.84 -5.46
N GLY A 279 -20.35 3.95 -6.20
CA GLY A 279 -21.42 4.19 -7.19
C GLY A 279 -21.25 3.43 -8.51
N ASN A 280 -20.10 2.82 -8.78
CA ASN A 280 -19.83 2.12 -10.04
C ASN A 280 -20.28 0.65 -9.97
N LYS A 281 -21.33 0.30 -10.73
CA LYS A 281 -21.89 -1.07 -10.77
C LYS A 281 -20.93 -2.14 -11.28
N GLU A 282 -19.82 -1.77 -11.90
CA GLU A 282 -18.79 -2.71 -12.36
C GLU A 282 -17.68 -2.94 -11.31
N CYS A 283 -17.69 -2.20 -10.20
CA CYS A 283 -16.71 -2.28 -9.12
C CYS A 283 -17.36 -2.80 -7.84
N LYS A 284 -16.57 -3.53 -7.05
CA LYS A 284 -16.95 -3.98 -5.72
C LYS A 284 -15.76 -3.86 -4.79
N PHE A 285 -15.92 -3.16 -3.68
CA PHE A 285 -14.96 -3.26 -2.59
C PHE A 285 -14.98 -4.68 -2.00
N THR A 286 -13.81 -5.21 -1.69
CA THR A 286 -13.66 -6.54 -1.10
C THR A 286 -12.52 -6.55 -0.10
N SER A 287 -12.53 -7.53 0.80
CA SER A 287 -11.39 -7.83 1.66
C SER A 287 -10.51 -8.91 1.03
N ILE A 288 -9.28 -9.05 1.51
CA ILE A 288 -8.37 -10.12 1.06
C ILE A 288 -8.99 -11.50 1.30
N LYS A 289 -9.66 -11.69 2.44
CA LYS A 289 -10.32 -12.98 2.80
C LYS A 289 -11.53 -13.31 1.92
N ASP A 290 -12.20 -12.29 1.34
CA ASP A 290 -13.42 -12.44 0.56
C ASP A 290 -13.16 -12.37 -0.96
N LEU A 291 -11.88 -12.38 -1.39
CA LEU A 291 -11.52 -12.41 -2.79
C LEU A 291 -12.14 -13.59 -3.52
N ASN A 292 -12.85 -13.32 -4.59
CA ASN A 292 -13.37 -14.37 -5.47
C ASN A 292 -12.29 -14.85 -6.43
N LEU A 293 -11.50 -15.83 -6.00
CA LEU A 293 -10.38 -16.37 -6.77
C LEU A 293 -10.81 -17.27 -7.92
N SER A 294 -12.04 -17.81 -7.90
CA SER A 294 -12.54 -18.72 -8.94
C SER A 294 -12.94 -17.99 -10.24
N SER A 295 -13.13 -16.68 -10.18
CA SER A 295 -13.53 -15.86 -11.32
C SER A 295 -12.45 -14.87 -11.77
N LEU A 296 -11.18 -15.08 -11.38
CA LEU A 296 -10.11 -14.13 -11.73
C LEU A 296 -9.87 -14.06 -13.23
N CYS A 297 -9.70 -12.83 -13.70
CA CYS A 297 -9.38 -12.54 -15.11
C CYS A 297 -8.07 -13.19 -15.52
N CYS A 298 -8.07 -13.88 -16.66
CA CYS A 298 -6.86 -14.48 -17.23
C CYS A 298 -5.93 -13.46 -17.90
N LEU A 299 -6.44 -12.25 -18.18
CA LEU A 299 -5.68 -11.22 -18.89
C LEU A 299 -4.76 -10.47 -17.95
N ASP A 300 -3.52 -10.26 -18.39
CA ASP A 300 -2.62 -9.27 -17.82
C ASP A 300 -2.79 -7.96 -18.59
N TYR A 301 -3.40 -6.98 -17.96
CA TYR A 301 -3.75 -5.73 -18.62
C TYR A 301 -3.17 -4.53 -17.88
N VAL A 302 -2.55 -3.63 -18.63
CA VAL A 302 -2.01 -2.36 -18.12
C VAL A 302 -2.78 -1.20 -18.73
N PRO A 303 -3.61 -0.49 -17.95
CA PRO A 303 -4.32 0.69 -18.44
C PRO A 303 -3.33 1.77 -18.92
N LYS A 304 -3.64 2.38 -20.07
CA LYS A 304 -2.87 3.50 -20.59
C LYS A 304 -3.67 4.79 -20.47
N ILE A 305 -3.19 5.73 -19.67
CA ILE A 305 -3.83 7.03 -19.48
C ILE A 305 -2.95 8.17 -19.97
N SER A 306 -3.56 9.15 -20.63
CA SER A 306 -2.90 10.39 -20.98
C SER A 306 -3.46 11.53 -20.18
N VAL A 307 -2.59 12.37 -19.62
CA VAL A 307 -2.96 13.50 -18.79
C VAL A 307 -2.31 14.79 -19.31
N ASN A 308 -3.11 15.84 -19.40
CA ASN A 308 -2.56 17.17 -19.69
C ASN A 308 -1.80 17.66 -18.46
N ALA A 309 -0.61 18.15 -18.65
CA ALA A 309 0.26 18.58 -17.58
C ALA A 309 0.72 20.01 -17.82
N ASP A 310 0.73 20.78 -16.76
CA ASP A 310 1.40 22.08 -16.71
C ASP A 310 2.91 21.86 -16.51
N ILE A 311 3.72 22.57 -17.34
CA ILE A 311 5.18 22.45 -17.30
C ILE A 311 5.73 22.90 -15.95
N LEU A 312 5.23 24.03 -15.41
CA LEU A 312 5.68 24.57 -14.12
C LEU A 312 5.31 23.65 -12.96
N LYS A 313 4.05 23.20 -12.93
CA LYS A 313 3.58 22.24 -11.91
C LYS A 313 4.36 20.92 -11.98
N SER A 314 4.62 20.41 -13.19
CA SER A 314 5.39 19.17 -13.38
C SER A 314 6.85 19.31 -12.96
N ALA A 315 7.46 20.47 -13.14
CA ALA A 315 8.81 20.74 -12.64
C ALA A 315 8.85 20.78 -11.10
N MET A 316 7.87 21.44 -10.48
CA MET A 316 7.71 21.47 -9.01
C MET A 316 7.46 20.09 -8.42
N ASP A 317 6.60 19.28 -9.06
CA ASP A 317 6.32 17.91 -8.63
C ASP A 317 7.57 17.02 -8.75
N LYS A 318 8.35 17.15 -9.85
CA LYS A 318 9.64 16.43 -9.99
C LYS A 318 10.63 16.83 -8.90
N PHE A 319 10.68 18.12 -8.57
CA PHE A 319 11.54 18.60 -7.49
C PHE A 319 11.10 18.02 -6.14
N ARG A 320 9.80 18.07 -5.83
CA ARG A 320 9.22 17.42 -4.64
C ARG A 320 9.50 15.91 -4.59
N LEU A 321 9.25 15.19 -5.68
CA LEU A 321 9.46 13.74 -5.77
C LEU A 321 10.92 13.35 -5.57
N LYS A 322 11.87 14.11 -6.15
CA LYS A 322 13.30 13.87 -5.94
C LYS A 322 13.71 13.99 -4.48
N PHE A 323 13.02 14.82 -3.71
CA PHE A 323 13.24 14.99 -2.28
C PHE A 323 12.44 14.00 -1.41
N MET A 324 11.32 13.46 -1.91
CA MET A 324 10.52 12.45 -1.21
C MET A 324 11.02 11.01 -1.46
N GLN A 325 11.55 10.71 -2.65
CA GLN A 325 12.14 9.40 -2.98
C GLN A 325 13.42 9.09 -2.18
N ILE A 326 14.08 10.11 -1.61
CA ILE A 326 15.20 9.89 -0.68
C ILE A 326 14.70 9.29 0.65
N GLY A 327 13.39 9.28 0.90
CA GLY A 327 12.77 8.78 2.11
C GLY A 327 12.10 7.41 2.02
N ASP A 328 11.94 6.90 0.81
CA ASP A 328 11.38 5.57 0.55
C ASP A 328 12.48 4.58 0.03
N ILE A 329 13.78 4.94 0.13
CA ILE A 329 14.92 4.07 -0.20
C ILE A 329 15.55 3.51 1.07
#